data_61709c9f8f48a3c87535018b99609c02
#
_entry.id   61709c9f8f48a3c87535018b99609c02
#
_cell.length_a   1.000
_cell.length_b   1.000
_cell.length_c   1.000
_cell.angle_alpha   90.00
_cell.angle_beta   90.00
_cell.angle_gamma   90.00
#
_symmetry.space_group_name_H-M   'P 1'
#
loop_
_entity.id
_entity.type
_entity.pdbx_description
1 polymer ?
#
loop_
_entity_poly.entity_id
_entity_poly.type
_entity_poly.pdbx_seq_one_letter_code
_entity_poly.pdbx_strand_id
1 'polypeptide(L)'
;MREITKYHDTSKTVKERAKNKLFGAVYSHTAIILLLILLQIGIMVLTYTYLGNYSTYMNGVMSLLSFITAIYIFNEKGNPAFKMTWILFVFLVPVVGVGFYLFTKAGIGTKYLGARLEKLRVETEPYMQQNEYVVHAMKGGRVANANLSHFLYNQVGFPTYGNSQAQYFPLGDDKFPILIEELNKAEKFIFMEYFIIGEGYVWDTVLEVLRKKVKEGVEVRLMYDGTCSISLLPYEYPKQLREYGIQCKEFGPIVPILSTSQNNRDHRKICVVDGKVAFTGGVNLADEYINKKVRFGHWKDTAIKIEGDAVQSFTMMFLQMWNITERQPEDYAKYLTEKQPGFSRKDGYIIPYGDSPFDHENVGEEVYFHILNHAKKYVHIMTPYLILDNEMIDALTRAAKGGIEVQIIMPHIPDKPYAFYLAKTYYEELIAGGVEIYEYTPGFVHAKVFTSDDDTATVGSINLDYRSLYLHFECGVFIYRNPVVRDIEKDFQETLAKCQKVTMTEVRNRSTFVKIYGQVLRIVAPLM
;
A
#
# COMPACT_ATOMS: atom_id res chain seq x y z
N MET A 1 4.90 6.74 36.86
CA MET A 1 4.77 7.85 35.87
C MET A 1 5.92 8.89 35.89
N ARG A 2 6.97 8.72 36.70
CA ARG A 2 8.11 9.68 36.80
C ARG A 2 9.50 9.12 36.41
N GLU A 3 9.62 7.87 35.97
CA GLU A 3 10.92 7.28 35.57
C GLU A 3 11.14 7.14 34.06
N ILE A 4 10.10 7.36 33.23
CA ILE A 4 10.20 7.21 31.77
C ILE A 4 10.81 8.44 31.09
N THR A 5 10.88 9.60 31.78
CA THR A 5 11.34 10.88 31.22
C THR A 5 12.86 11.11 31.29
N LYS A 6 13.67 10.18 31.76
CA LYS A 6 15.11 10.38 32.04
C LYS A 6 16.10 9.85 30.98
N TYR A 7 15.63 9.31 29.84
CA TYR A 7 16.54 8.69 28.85
C TYR A 7 16.55 9.31 27.45
N HIS A 8 15.98 10.50 27.27
CA HIS A 8 16.14 11.21 25.98
C HIS A 8 17.09 12.39 26.15
N ASP A 9 18.35 12.17 25.76
CA ASP A 9 19.26 13.26 25.42
C ASP A 9 18.76 13.90 24.11
N THR A 10 17.87 14.88 24.27
CA THR A 10 17.18 15.57 23.16
C THR A 10 18.14 16.20 22.16
N SER A 11 19.37 16.55 22.55
CA SER A 11 20.38 17.19 21.71
C SER A 11 21.00 16.22 20.69
N LYS A 12 21.26 14.96 21.10
CA LYS A 12 21.74 13.90 20.20
C LYS A 12 20.65 13.50 19.19
N THR A 13 19.41 13.35 19.65
CA THR A 13 18.27 12.97 18.82
C THR A 13 17.99 14.02 17.73
N VAL A 14 18.12 15.31 18.03
CA VAL A 14 17.91 16.41 17.06
C VAL A 14 19.01 16.42 15.99
N LYS A 15 20.29 16.23 16.38
CA LYS A 15 21.40 16.14 15.42
C LYS A 15 21.32 14.92 14.53
N GLU A 16 20.92 13.77 15.07
CA GLU A 16 20.73 12.54 14.30
C GLU A 16 19.52 12.63 13.36
N ARG A 17 18.41 13.22 13.80
CA ARG A 17 17.24 13.52 12.94
C ARG A 17 17.60 14.50 11.82
N ALA A 18 18.41 15.53 12.11
CA ALA A 18 18.90 16.46 11.09
C ALA A 18 19.82 15.77 10.08
N LYS A 19 20.73 14.90 10.54
CA LYS A 19 21.61 14.10 9.70
C LYS A 19 20.80 13.13 8.82
N ASN A 20 19.82 12.43 9.39
CA ASN A 20 18.97 11.51 8.64
C ASN A 20 18.06 12.22 7.63
N LYS A 21 17.53 13.42 7.97
CA LYS A 21 16.81 14.28 7.02
C LYS A 21 17.70 14.77 5.88
N LEU A 22 18.93 15.18 6.19
CA LEU A 22 19.90 15.60 5.17
C LEU A 22 20.29 14.44 4.26
N PHE A 23 20.52 13.24 4.83
CA PHE A 23 20.75 12.01 4.09
C PHE A 23 19.55 11.66 3.20
N GLY A 24 18.33 11.63 3.75
CA GLY A 24 17.12 11.36 2.99
C GLY A 24 16.88 12.37 1.86
N ALA A 25 17.24 13.64 2.05
CA ALA A 25 17.13 14.68 1.02
C ALA A 25 18.20 14.50 -0.09
N VAL A 26 19.45 14.21 0.28
CA VAL A 26 20.57 14.04 -0.69
C VAL A 26 20.41 12.76 -1.50
N TYR A 27 19.88 11.70 -0.92
CA TYR A 27 19.63 10.43 -1.60
C TYR A 27 18.17 10.24 -2.04
N SER A 28 17.37 11.31 -2.01
CA SER A 28 16.02 11.27 -2.60
C SER A 28 16.13 11.03 -4.11
N HIS A 29 15.16 10.33 -4.68
CA HIS A 29 15.08 10.11 -6.13
C HIS A 29 15.14 11.44 -6.90
N THR A 30 14.57 12.50 -6.34
CA THR A 30 14.61 13.86 -6.88
C THR A 30 16.04 14.41 -6.95
N ALA A 31 16.85 14.25 -5.89
CA ALA A 31 18.23 14.70 -5.89
C ALA A 31 19.10 13.94 -6.89
N ILE A 32 18.87 12.63 -7.02
CA ILE A 32 19.55 11.79 -8.01
C ILE A 32 19.18 12.21 -9.43
N ILE A 33 17.90 12.44 -9.72
CA ILE A 33 17.44 12.93 -11.03
C ILE A 33 18.06 14.28 -11.34
N LEU A 34 18.09 15.22 -10.37
CA LEU A 34 18.74 16.52 -10.54
C LEU A 34 20.23 16.39 -10.81
N LEU A 35 20.93 15.53 -10.08
CA LEU A 35 22.35 15.24 -10.32
C LEU A 35 22.60 14.69 -11.73
N LEU A 36 21.77 13.76 -12.17
CA LEU A 36 21.85 13.18 -13.50
C LEU A 36 21.56 14.21 -14.60
N ILE A 37 20.59 15.10 -14.38
CA ILE A 37 20.31 16.23 -15.30
C ILE A 37 21.52 17.19 -15.38
N LEU A 38 22.10 17.55 -14.23
CA LEU A 38 23.31 18.38 -14.18
C LEU A 38 24.49 17.70 -14.86
N LEU A 39 24.65 16.39 -14.67
CA LEU A 39 25.66 15.59 -15.37
C LEU A 39 25.45 15.63 -16.89
N GLN A 40 24.21 15.49 -17.36
CA GLN A 40 23.91 15.59 -18.79
C GLN A 40 24.18 16.98 -19.34
N ILE A 41 23.78 18.05 -18.64
CA ILE A 41 24.10 19.43 -19.04
C ILE A 41 25.62 19.58 -19.12
N GLY A 42 26.37 19.09 -18.13
CA GLY A 42 27.83 19.07 -18.13
C GLY A 42 28.41 18.33 -19.33
N ILE A 43 27.91 17.15 -19.66
CA ILE A 43 28.33 16.38 -20.85
C ILE A 43 28.01 17.16 -22.12
N MET A 44 26.83 17.75 -22.24
CA MET A 44 26.46 18.58 -23.43
C MET A 44 27.39 19.78 -23.59
N VAL A 45 27.67 20.52 -22.50
CA VAL A 45 28.60 21.66 -22.52
C VAL A 45 30.02 21.22 -22.88
N LEU A 46 30.49 20.12 -22.29
CA LEU A 46 31.83 19.57 -22.56
C LEU A 46 31.95 19.10 -24.03
N THR A 47 30.90 18.44 -24.52
CA THR A 47 30.85 17.99 -25.91
C THR A 47 30.85 19.19 -26.88
N TYR A 48 30.05 20.22 -26.58
CA TYR A 48 29.98 21.41 -27.41
C TYR A 48 31.31 22.20 -27.41
N THR A 49 31.96 22.32 -26.25
CA THR A 49 33.20 23.13 -26.12
C THR A 49 34.46 22.42 -26.64
N TYR A 50 34.58 21.10 -26.42
CA TYR A 50 35.81 20.37 -26.72
C TYR A 50 35.69 19.43 -27.94
N LEU A 51 34.50 19.02 -28.33
CA LEU A 51 34.25 18.05 -29.41
C LEU A 51 33.33 18.64 -30.50
N GLY A 52 33.37 19.97 -30.71
CA GLY A 52 32.49 20.67 -31.64
C GLY A 52 32.38 20.00 -33.03
N ASN A 53 33.47 19.49 -33.59
CA ASN A 53 33.51 18.80 -34.88
C ASN A 53 32.88 17.40 -34.83
N TYR A 54 32.74 16.76 -33.66
CA TYR A 54 32.16 15.43 -33.49
C TYR A 54 30.75 15.48 -32.88
N SER A 55 30.26 16.64 -32.50
CA SER A 55 28.96 16.79 -31.79
C SER A 55 27.80 16.22 -32.59
N THR A 56 27.81 16.40 -33.92
CA THR A 56 26.80 15.88 -34.84
C THR A 56 26.75 14.34 -34.83
N TYR A 57 27.92 13.69 -34.86
CA TYR A 57 28.01 12.24 -34.84
C TYR A 57 27.60 11.66 -33.47
N MET A 58 28.03 12.30 -32.38
CA MET A 58 27.62 11.90 -31.02
C MET A 58 26.10 12.05 -30.81
N ASN A 59 25.52 13.16 -31.23
CA ASN A 59 24.08 13.35 -31.17
C ASN A 59 23.32 12.31 -32.02
N GLY A 60 23.84 11.99 -33.21
CA GLY A 60 23.29 10.93 -34.06
C GLY A 60 23.29 9.55 -33.37
N VAL A 61 24.43 9.17 -32.75
CA VAL A 61 24.54 7.92 -32.01
C VAL A 61 23.60 7.89 -30.80
N MET A 62 23.51 8.98 -30.02
CA MET A 62 22.62 9.05 -28.88
C MET A 62 21.14 8.99 -29.29
N SER A 63 20.77 9.68 -30.38
CA SER A 63 19.40 9.60 -30.93
C SER A 63 19.05 8.19 -31.39
N LEU A 64 19.99 7.49 -32.03
CA LEU A 64 19.81 6.10 -32.44
C LEU A 64 19.65 5.17 -31.24
N LEU A 65 20.47 5.33 -30.19
CA LEU A 65 20.36 4.56 -28.95
C LEU A 65 19.03 4.81 -28.25
N SER A 66 18.59 6.08 -28.19
CA SER A 66 17.27 6.43 -27.62
C SER A 66 16.14 5.79 -28.42
N PHE A 67 16.21 5.80 -29.75
CA PHE A 67 15.22 5.19 -30.61
C PHE A 67 15.15 3.67 -30.43
N ILE A 68 16.30 2.99 -30.39
CA ILE A 68 16.37 1.54 -30.12
C ILE A 68 15.79 1.22 -28.74
N THR A 69 16.17 2.01 -27.72
CA THR A 69 15.66 1.84 -26.35
C THR A 69 14.15 2.07 -26.30
N ALA A 70 13.64 3.09 -26.99
CA ALA A 70 12.20 3.35 -27.07
C ALA A 70 11.43 2.20 -27.72
N ILE A 71 11.94 1.61 -28.81
CA ILE A 71 11.35 0.41 -29.45
C ILE A 71 11.35 -0.75 -28.44
N TYR A 72 12.43 -0.94 -27.70
CA TYR A 72 12.51 -1.99 -26.70
C TYR A 72 11.45 -1.78 -25.61
N ILE A 73 11.36 -0.57 -25.04
CA ILE A 73 10.35 -0.20 -24.01
C ILE A 73 8.94 -0.43 -24.54
N PHE A 74 8.67 -0.01 -25.77
CA PHE A 74 7.34 -0.14 -26.37
C PHE A 74 6.87 -1.58 -26.44
N ASN A 75 7.77 -2.51 -26.78
CA ASN A 75 7.47 -3.93 -26.92
C ASN A 75 7.51 -4.73 -25.60
N GLU A 76 7.88 -4.10 -24.47
CA GLU A 76 7.82 -4.77 -23.17
C GLU A 76 6.38 -5.07 -22.74
N LYS A 77 6.24 -6.05 -21.84
CA LYS A 77 4.99 -6.26 -21.10
C LYS A 77 4.86 -5.19 -19.98
N GLY A 78 3.65 -4.89 -19.59
CA GLY A 78 3.34 -3.98 -18.47
C GLY A 78 2.49 -2.78 -18.89
N ASN A 79 2.08 -1.99 -17.90
CA ASN A 79 1.17 -0.88 -18.05
C ASN A 79 1.72 0.21 -19.00
N PRO A 80 0.94 0.64 -20.01
CA PRO A 80 1.37 1.63 -21.02
C PRO A 80 1.83 2.96 -20.42
N ALA A 81 1.28 3.40 -19.29
CA ALA A 81 1.63 4.67 -18.67
C ALA A 81 3.11 4.71 -18.24
N PHE A 82 3.63 3.62 -17.64
CA PHE A 82 5.06 3.51 -17.33
C PHE A 82 5.92 3.57 -18.59
N LYS A 83 5.53 2.85 -19.65
CA LYS A 83 6.26 2.83 -20.92
C LYS A 83 6.34 4.22 -21.53
N MET A 84 5.22 4.94 -21.60
CA MET A 84 5.17 6.30 -22.16
C MET A 84 6.07 7.25 -21.37
N THR A 85 6.02 7.20 -20.05
CA THR A 85 6.87 8.04 -19.19
C THR A 85 8.36 7.74 -19.41
N TRP A 86 8.75 6.46 -19.49
CA TRP A 86 10.13 6.07 -19.79
C TRP A 86 10.57 6.49 -21.19
N ILE A 87 9.73 6.31 -22.21
CA ILE A 87 10.03 6.74 -23.59
C ILE A 87 10.25 8.25 -23.64
N LEU A 88 9.36 9.03 -22.99
CA LEU A 88 9.51 10.48 -22.91
C LEU A 88 10.83 10.86 -22.22
N PHE A 89 11.17 10.21 -21.11
CA PHE A 89 12.41 10.48 -20.37
C PHE A 89 13.66 10.13 -21.18
N VAL A 90 13.67 9.03 -21.92
CA VAL A 90 14.76 8.60 -22.80
C VAL A 90 14.97 9.60 -23.95
N PHE A 91 13.91 10.20 -24.49
CA PHE A 91 14.05 11.22 -25.55
C PHE A 91 14.44 12.60 -25.04
N LEU A 92 13.93 13.02 -23.88
CA LEU A 92 14.26 14.31 -23.28
C LEU A 92 15.71 14.37 -22.77
N VAL A 93 16.22 13.27 -22.23
CA VAL A 93 17.51 13.19 -21.57
C VAL A 93 18.27 11.93 -22.05
N PRO A 94 18.70 11.87 -23.32
CA PRO A 94 19.13 10.63 -23.99
C PRO A 94 20.19 9.82 -23.21
N VAL A 95 21.30 10.42 -22.85
CA VAL A 95 22.42 9.72 -22.19
C VAL A 95 21.99 9.16 -20.83
N VAL A 96 21.33 10.00 -20.05
CA VAL A 96 20.91 9.66 -18.68
C VAL A 96 19.69 8.76 -18.71
N GLY A 97 18.72 9.05 -19.59
CA GLY A 97 17.48 8.29 -19.70
C GLY A 97 17.72 6.84 -20.11
N VAL A 98 18.57 6.60 -21.12
CA VAL A 98 18.96 5.26 -21.52
C VAL A 98 19.73 4.56 -20.39
N GLY A 99 20.74 5.21 -19.81
CA GLY A 99 21.53 4.64 -18.72
C GLY A 99 20.69 4.30 -17.50
N PHE A 100 19.80 5.21 -17.10
CA PHE A 100 18.93 5.01 -15.94
C PHE A 100 17.87 3.93 -16.18
N TYR A 101 17.31 3.89 -17.39
CA TYR A 101 16.40 2.81 -17.78
C TYR A 101 17.08 1.44 -17.71
N LEU A 102 18.27 1.30 -18.31
CA LEU A 102 19.03 0.05 -18.26
C LEU A 102 19.40 -0.34 -16.82
N PHE A 103 19.75 0.64 -15.99
CA PHE A 103 20.01 0.42 -14.57
C PHE A 103 18.76 -0.11 -13.84
N THR A 104 17.59 0.50 -14.06
CA THR A 104 16.34 0.04 -13.44
C THR A 104 15.98 -1.36 -13.92
N LYS A 105 16.20 -1.68 -15.20
CA LYS A 105 15.97 -3.00 -15.80
C LYS A 105 16.93 -4.08 -15.30
N ALA A 106 18.16 -3.74 -15.02
CA ALA A 106 19.12 -4.69 -14.47
C ALA A 106 18.62 -5.32 -13.16
N GLY A 107 17.97 -4.48 -12.31
CA GLY A 107 17.16 -4.88 -11.16
C GLY A 107 17.70 -6.05 -10.32
N ILE A 108 19.03 -6.10 -10.06
CA ILE A 108 19.67 -7.27 -9.42
C ILE A 108 19.05 -7.55 -8.05
N GLY A 109 18.79 -6.49 -7.25
CA GLY A 109 18.19 -6.60 -5.92
C GLY A 109 16.73 -7.07 -5.98
N THR A 110 15.95 -6.57 -6.95
CA THR A 110 14.54 -6.93 -7.12
C THR A 110 14.38 -8.38 -7.59
N LYS A 111 15.23 -8.85 -8.49
CA LYS A 111 15.22 -10.26 -8.95
C LYS A 111 15.53 -11.23 -7.81
N TYR A 112 16.52 -10.91 -6.96
CA TYR A 112 16.84 -11.73 -5.80
C TYR A 112 15.66 -11.77 -4.81
N LEU A 113 15.06 -10.61 -4.52
CA LEU A 113 13.93 -10.50 -3.61
C LEU A 113 12.72 -11.28 -4.15
N GLY A 114 12.39 -11.13 -5.44
CA GLY A 114 11.30 -11.87 -6.08
C GLY A 114 11.50 -13.38 -6.03
N ALA A 115 12.70 -13.87 -6.37
CA ALA A 115 13.02 -15.30 -6.30
C ALA A 115 12.94 -15.85 -4.86
N ARG A 116 13.34 -15.04 -3.86
CA ARG A 116 13.24 -15.45 -2.46
C ARG A 116 11.78 -15.51 -1.99
N LEU A 117 10.96 -14.54 -2.37
CA LEU A 117 9.52 -14.50 -2.04
C LEU A 117 8.78 -15.68 -2.68
N GLU A 118 9.05 -15.98 -3.95
CA GLU A 118 8.45 -17.14 -4.61
C GLU A 118 8.80 -18.46 -3.90
N LYS A 119 10.05 -18.59 -3.47
CA LYS A 119 10.45 -19.76 -2.66
C LYS A 119 9.65 -19.83 -1.34
N LEU A 120 9.48 -18.70 -0.64
CA LEU A 120 8.72 -18.65 0.60
C LEU A 120 7.22 -18.90 0.37
N ARG A 121 6.66 -18.45 -0.76
CA ARG A 121 5.31 -18.79 -1.19
C ARG A 121 5.11 -20.29 -1.32
N VAL A 122 6.04 -20.97 -2.01
CA VAL A 122 6.01 -22.43 -2.16
C VAL A 122 6.19 -23.13 -0.80
N GLU A 123 7.07 -22.63 0.08
CA GLU A 123 7.27 -23.18 1.42
C GLU A 123 6.01 -23.08 2.29
N THR A 124 5.19 -22.03 2.11
CA THR A 124 3.96 -21.80 2.87
C THR A 124 2.70 -22.36 2.24
N GLU A 125 2.74 -22.79 0.98
CA GLU A 125 1.59 -23.35 0.25
C GLU A 125 0.89 -24.51 0.98
N PRO A 126 1.60 -25.48 1.62
CA PRO A 126 0.94 -26.55 2.38
C PRO A 126 0.06 -26.05 3.53
N TYR A 127 0.29 -24.84 4.00
CA TYR A 127 -0.44 -24.23 5.11
C TYR A 127 -1.57 -23.30 4.64
N MET A 128 -1.70 -23.10 3.32
CA MET A 128 -2.67 -22.21 2.68
C MET A 128 -3.61 -22.99 1.75
N GLN A 129 -4.14 -24.11 2.23
CA GLN A 129 -4.95 -25.01 1.41
C GLN A 129 -6.38 -24.51 1.23
N GLN A 130 -6.84 -24.47 -0.04
CA GLN A 130 -8.22 -24.15 -0.38
C GLN A 130 -9.17 -25.28 0.03
N ASN A 131 -10.24 -24.91 0.70
CA ASN A 131 -11.36 -25.84 0.91
C ASN A 131 -12.34 -25.73 -0.27
N GLU A 132 -12.30 -26.70 -1.18
CA GLU A 132 -13.14 -26.74 -2.38
C GLU A 132 -14.63 -26.73 -2.05
N TYR A 133 -15.01 -27.22 -0.90
CA TYR A 133 -16.40 -27.20 -0.46
C TYR A 133 -16.91 -25.77 -0.18
N VAL A 134 -16.02 -24.90 0.33
CA VAL A 134 -16.32 -23.48 0.55
C VAL A 134 -16.53 -22.77 -0.78
N VAL A 135 -15.63 -23.01 -1.76
CA VAL A 135 -15.73 -22.40 -3.10
C VAL A 135 -16.99 -22.87 -3.83
N HIS A 136 -17.28 -24.18 -3.75
CA HIS A 136 -18.50 -24.70 -4.35
C HIS A 136 -19.77 -24.09 -3.73
N ALA A 137 -19.80 -23.89 -2.42
CA ALA A 137 -20.91 -23.22 -1.75
C ALA A 137 -21.03 -21.74 -2.15
N MET A 138 -19.91 -21.05 -2.41
CA MET A 138 -19.88 -19.68 -2.90
C MET A 138 -20.49 -19.55 -4.31
N LYS A 139 -20.31 -20.54 -5.18
CA LYS A 139 -20.91 -20.59 -6.54
C LYS A 139 -22.44 -20.49 -6.51
N GLY A 140 -23.10 -21.01 -5.47
CA GLY A 140 -24.56 -20.91 -5.28
C GLY A 140 -25.07 -19.47 -5.07
N GLY A 141 -24.15 -18.51 -4.86
CA GLY A 141 -24.44 -17.07 -4.79
C GLY A 141 -24.20 -16.36 -6.11
N ARG A 142 -23.01 -15.76 -6.24
CA ARG A 142 -22.51 -15.16 -7.50
C ARG A 142 -21.36 -16.03 -8.03
N VAL A 143 -21.53 -16.59 -9.23
CA VAL A 143 -20.46 -17.36 -9.91
C VAL A 143 -19.20 -16.52 -10.08
N ALA A 144 -19.36 -15.24 -10.38
CA ALA A 144 -18.24 -14.30 -10.53
C ALA A 144 -17.34 -14.25 -9.28
N ASN A 145 -17.93 -14.24 -8.07
CA ASN A 145 -17.12 -14.20 -6.84
C ASN A 145 -16.37 -15.52 -6.62
N ALA A 146 -16.92 -16.65 -7.06
CA ALA A 146 -16.19 -17.91 -7.06
C ALA A 146 -15.04 -17.92 -8.08
N ASN A 147 -15.17 -17.20 -9.21
CA ASN A 147 -14.09 -17.01 -10.17
C ASN A 147 -12.96 -16.15 -9.58
N LEU A 148 -13.31 -15.09 -8.84
CA LEU A 148 -12.30 -14.31 -8.10
C LEU A 148 -11.59 -15.17 -7.05
N SER A 149 -12.34 -15.97 -6.29
CA SER A 149 -11.76 -16.93 -5.34
C SER A 149 -10.76 -17.88 -6.01
N HIS A 150 -11.12 -18.37 -7.20
CA HIS A 150 -10.27 -19.25 -8.00
C HIS A 150 -8.99 -18.53 -8.47
N PHE A 151 -9.10 -17.27 -8.94
CA PHE A 151 -7.97 -16.45 -9.30
C PHE A 151 -7.04 -16.22 -8.10
N LEU A 152 -7.57 -15.74 -6.96
CA LEU A 152 -6.78 -15.44 -5.76
C LEU A 152 -6.07 -16.67 -5.20
N TYR A 153 -6.67 -17.86 -5.31
CA TYR A 153 -6.00 -19.07 -4.86
C TYR A 153 -4.97 -19.58 -5.86
N ASN A 154 -5.32 -19.73 -7.13
CA ASN A 154 -4.45 -20.40 -8.10
C ASN A 154 -3.29 -19.54 -8.58
N GLN A 155 -3.46 -18.21 -8.66
CA GLN A 155 -2.39 -17.32 -9.12
C GLN A 155 -1.48 -16.89 -7.95
N VAL A 156 -2.10 -16.55 -6.81
CA VAL A 156 -1.33 -15.92 -5.70
C VAL A 156 -1.41 -16.69 -4.36
N GLY A 157 -2.15 -17.80 -4.29
CA GLY A 157 -2.14 -18.73 -3.16
C GLY A 157 -3.01 -18.31 -1.97
N PHE A 158 -4.01 -17.43 -2.13
CA PHE A 158 -4.88 -16.99 -1.05
C PHE A 158 -6.23 -17.73 -1.05
N PRO A 159 -6.49 -18.61 -0.07
CA PRO A 159 -7.72 -19.39 -0.01
C PRO A 159 -8.91 -18.58 0.50
N THR A 160 -10.09 -19.06 0.15
CA THR A 160 -11.39 -18.55 0.62
C THR A 160 -11.81 -19.27 1.88
N TYR A 161 -12.25 -18.52 2.88
CA TYR A 161 -12.71 -19.04 4.17
C TYR A 161 -14.19 -18.77 4.36
N GLY A 162 -14.91 -19.79 4.86
CA GLY A 162 -16.32 -19.72 5.24
C GLY A 162 -16.54 -19.82 6.76
N ASN A 163 -15.46 -19.89 7.54
CA ASN A 163 -15.50 -20.10 8.99
C ASN A 163 -14.76 -18.94 9.70
N SER A 164 -15.09 -17.72 9.33
CA SER A 164 -14.42 -16.55 9.90
C SER A 164 -15.41 -15.42 10.10
N GLN A 165 -15.20 -14.65 11.16
CA GLN A 165 -15.96 -13.44 11.46
C GLN A 165 -15.13 -12.21 11.20
N ALA A 166 -15.79 -11.10 10.94
CA ALA A 166 -15.17 -9.81 10.73
C ALA A 166 -15.86 -8.74 11.58
N GLN A 167 -15.07 -7.83 12.16
CA GLN A 167 -15.54 -6.62 12.82
C GLN A 167 -14.88 -5.41 12.16
N TYR A 168 -15.69 -4.49 11.69
CA TYR A 168 -15.23 -3.26 11.06
C TYR A 168 -15.08 -2.14 12.07
N PHE A 169 -14.08 -1.28 11.87
CA PHE A 169 -13.84 -0.07 12.67
C PHE A 169 -13.85 1.14 11.75
N PRO A 170 -14.85 2.03 11.88
CA PRO A 170 -14.94 3.26 11.10
C PRO A 170 -13.78 4.22 11.33
N LEU A 171 -13.15 4.17 12.50
CA LEU A 171 -12.05 5.05 12.89
C LEU A 171 -10.91 4.26 13.55
N GLY A 172 -9.71 4.81 13.47
CA GLY A 172 -8.58 4.30 14.24
C GLY A 172 -8.79 4.39 15.76
N ASP A 173 -9.57 5.39 16.19
CA ASP A 173 -10.02 5.58 17.58
C ASP A 173 -10.79 4.35 18.10
N ASP A 174 -11.64 3.77 17.26
CA ASP A 174 -12.44 2.59 17.60
C ASP A 174 -11.60 1.30 17.60
N LYS A 175 -10.65 1.21 16.65
CA LYS A 175 -9.74 0.06 16.55
C LYS A 175 -8.79 -0.01 17.74
N PHE A 176 -8.23 1.11 18.18
CA PHE A 176 -7.08 1.14 19.08
C PHE A 176 -7.35 0.45 20.42
N PRO A 177 -8.45 0.73 21.16
CA PRO A 177 -8.74 0.05 22.41
C PRO A 177 -8.91 -1.47 22.23
N ILE A 178 -9.55 -1.92 21.16
CA ILE A 178 -9.74 -3.34 20.86
C ILE A 178 -8.40 -4.01 20.50
N LEU A 179 -7.52 -3.32 19.75
CA LEU A 179 -6.17 -3.82 19.51
C LEU A 179 -5.40 -4.04 20.82
N ILE A 180 -5.44 -3.08 21.74
CA ILE A 180 -4.76 -3.19 23.05
C ILE A 180 -5.37 -4.34 23.89
N GLU A 181 -6.68 -4.53 23.85
CA GLU A 181 -7.36 -5.64 24.51
C GLU A 181 -6.86 -6.99 23.97
N GLU A 182 -6.84 -7.19 22.64
CA GLU A 182 -6.41 -8.43 22.01
C GLU A 182 -4.91 -8.71 22.25
N LEU A 183 -4.07 -7.68 22.19
CA LEU A 183 -2.65 -7.82 22.53
C LEU A 183 -2.44 -8.30 23.97
N ASN A 184 -3.25 -7.82 24.92
CA ASN A 184 -3.18 -8.27 26.32
C ASN A 184 -3.65 -9.72 26.53
N LYS A 185 -4.48 -10.26 25.63
CA LYS A 185 -4.95 -11.66 25.66
C LYS A 185 -3.94 -12.66 25.09
N ALA A 186 -2.90 -12.19 24.39
CA ALA A 186 -1.91 -13.05 23.76
C ALA A 186 -1.26 -14.04 24.74
N GLU A 187 -1.17 -15.31 24.34
CA GLU A 187 -0.60 -16.41 25.15
C GLU A 187 0.60 -17.07 24.47
N LYS A 188 0.67 -17.06 23.11
CA LYS A 188 1.69 -17.77 22.34
C LYS A 188 2.58 -16.82 21.56
N PHE A 189 1.99 -16.01 20.67
CA PHE A 189 2.75 -15.09 19.84
C PHE A 189 1.96 -13.85 19.42
N ILE A 190 2.70 -12.77 19.14
CA ILE A 190 2.22 -11.54 18.54
C ILE A 190 3.12 -11.22 17.35
N PHE A 191 2.51 -11.10 16.15
CA PHE A 191 3.19 -10.66 14.95
C PHE A 191 2.63 -9.32 14.49
N MET A 192 3.50 -8.34 14.28
CA MET A 192 3.12 -6.99 13.89
C MET A 192 3.96 -6.52 12.70
N GLU A 193 3.29 -6.03 11.66
CA GLU A 193 3.88 -5.49 10.44
C GLU A 193 3.21 -4.17 10.10
N TYR A 194 3.96 -3.07 10.11
CA TYR A 194 3.40 -1.74 9.93
C TYR A 194 4.29 -0.86 9.06
N PHE A 195 3.68 -0.09 8.14
CA PHE A 195 4.40 0.87 7.33
C PHE A 195 4.91 2.05 8.16
N ILE A 196 4.10 2.59 9.08
CA ILE A 196 4.47 3.70 9.96
C ILE A 196 4.35 3.29 11.42
N ILE A 197 5.45 3.51 12.16
CA ILE A 197 5.48 3.56 13.62
C ILE A 197 6.04 4.94 13.99
N GLY A 198 5.29 5.71 14.78
CA GLY A 198 5.70 7.03 15.25
C GLY A 198 5.72 7.10 16.78
N GLU A 199 6.76 7.72 17.34
CA GLU A 199 6.81 7.99 18.79
C GLU A 199 5.59 8.80 19.22
N GLY A 200 4.94 8.39 20.30
CA GLY A 200 3.73 9.01 20.84
C GLY A 200 2.88 8.04 21.64
N TYR A 201 1.70 8.47 22.02
CA TYR A 201 0.80 7.72 22.88
C TYR A 201 0.44 6.33 22.33
N VAL A 202 0.13 6.26 21.02
CA VAL A 202 -0.25 4.98 20.39
C VAL A 202 0.88 3.97 20.49
N TRP A 203 2.08 4.35 20.08
CA TRP A 203 3.21 3.45 20.09
C TRP A 203 3.70 3.12 21.50
N ASP A 204 3.76 4.10 22.39
CA ASP A 204 4.19 3.88 23.77
C ASP A 204 3.26 2.89 24.49
N THR A 205 1.94 3.01 24.27
CA THR A 205 0.95 2.08 24.85
C THR A 205 1.11 0.67 24.28
N VAL A 206 1.28 0.53 22.97
CA VAL A 206 1.52 -0.78 22.34
C VAL A 206 2.83 -1.38 22.87
N LEU A 207 3.91 -0.61 22.88
CA LEU A 207 5.23 -1.08 23.34
C LEU A 207 5.20 -1.55 24.80
N GLU A 208 4.47 -0.87 25.67
CA GLU A 208 4.29 -1.29 27.07
C GLU A 208 3.65 -2.68 27.16
N VAL A 209 2.58 -2.92 26.37
CA VAL A 209 1.93 -4.23 26.31
C VAL A 209 2.89 -5.29 25.75
N LEU A 210 3.59 -5.01 24.64
CA LEU A 210 4.54 -5.96 24.05
C LEU A 210 5.65 -6.35 25.02
N ARG A 211 6.21 -5.37 25.75
CA ARG A 211 7.23 -5.63 26.81
C ARG A 211 6.70 -6.51 27.94
N LYS A 212 5.45 -6.29 28.35
CA LYS A 212 4.78 -7.13 29.35
C LYS A 212 4.64 -8.56 28.81
N LYS A 213 4.15 -8.73 27.58
CA LYS A 213 3.92 -10.05 26.96
C LYS A 213 5.21 -10.85 26.75
N VAL A 214 6.30 -10.19 26.36
CA VAL A 214 7.63 -10.84 26.31
C VAL A 214 8.04 -11.40 27.67
N LYS A 215 7.82 -10.65 28.76
CA LYS A 215 8.10 -11.13 30.12
C LYS A 215 7.21 -12.32 30.56
N GLU A 216 6.02 -12.43 29.97
CA GLU A 216 5.10 -13.55 30.17
C GLU A 216 5.45 -14.77 29.27
N GLY A 217 6.51 -14.66 28.43
CA GLY A 217 6.97 -15.74 27.57
C GLY A 217 6.34 -15.78 26.19
N VAL A 218 5.54 -14.76 25.83
CA VAL A 218 4.94 -14.62 24.48
C VAL A 218 6.01 -14.25 23.48
N GLU A 219 6.05 -14.94 22.33
CA GLU A 219 6.91 -14.60 21.20
C GLU A 219 6.41 -13.33 20.50
N VAL A 220 7.23 -12.28 20.46
CA VAL A 220 6.85 -11.01 19.81
C VAL A 220 7.79 -10.74 18.63
N ARG A 221 7.22 -10.65 17.42
CA ARG A 221 7.91 -10.23 16.20
C ARG A 221 7.29 -8.94 15.67
N LEU A 222 8.14 -7.94 15.46
CA LEU A 222 7.76 -6.65 14.89
C LEU A 222 8.56 -6.39 13.63
N MET A 223 7.88 -6.04 12.55
CA MET A 223 8.50 -5.53 11.32
C MET A 223 7.91 -4.17 10.95
N TYR A 224 8.75 -3.25 10.49
CA TYR A 224 8.31 -1.95 10.00
C TYR A 224 9.14 -1.52 8.78
N ASP A 225 8.56 -0.64 7.95
CA ASP A 225 9.25 -0.15 6.76
C ASP A 225 10.38 0.84 7.11
N GLY A 226 11.49 0.75 6.40
CA GLY A 226 12.68 1.56 6.61
C GLY A 226 12.50 3.07 6.48
N THR A 227 11.37 3.54 5.90
CA THR A 227 11.03 4.96 5.88
C THR A 227 10.85 5.55 7.28
N CYS A 228 10.44 4.73 8.27
CA CYS A 228 10.31 5.16 9.66
C CYS A 228 11.65 5.57 10.28
N SER A 229 12.72 4.86 9.94
CA SER A 229 14.07 5.12 10.49
C SER A 229 14.65 6.46 10.04
N ILE A 230 14.10 7.09 8.98
CA ILE A 230 14.59 8.39 8.50
C ILE A 230 14.17 9.54 9.42
N SER A 231 12.93 9.51 9.96
CA SER A 231 12.39 10.71 10.63
C SER A 231 11.46 10.44 11.81
N LEU A 232 11.01 9.21 12.02
CA LEU A 232 9.97 8.89 13.00
C LEU A 232 10.50 8.13 14.22
N LEU A 233 11.54 7.31 14.06
CA LEU A 233 12.08 6.45 15.09
C LEU A 233 13.55 6.80 15.42
N PRO A 234 14.05 6.44 16.62
CA PRO A 234 15.45 6.59 16.98
C PRO A 234 16.39 5.79 16.07
N TYR A 235 17.64 6.21 16.01
CA TYR A 235 18.68 5.45 15.30
C TYR A 235 18.85 4.06 15.93
N GLU A 236 19.05 3.04 15.06
CA GLU A 236 19.19 1.64 15.47
C GLU A 236 18.04 1.11 16.36
N TYR A 237 16.83 1.62 16.16
CA TYR A 237 15.67 1.26 16.97
C TYR A 237 15.40 -0.25 17.06
N PRO A 238 15.63 -1.08 16.02
CA PRO A 238 15.49 -2.54 16.17
C PRO A 238 16.43 -3.15 17.22
N LYS A 239 17.60 -2.56 17.48
CA LYS A 239 18.49 -3.04 18.55
C LYS A 239 17.90 -2.75 19.92
N GLN A 240 17.35 -1.55 20.11
CA GLN A 240 16.71 -1.16 21.36
C GLN A 240 15.51 -2.07 21.69
N LEU A 241 14.70 -2.41 20.68
CA LEU A 241 13.56 -3.32 20.87
C LEU A 241 14.02 -4.75 21.21
N ARG A 242 15.12 -5.22 20.62
CA ARG A 242 15.70 -6.52 20.97
C ARG A 242 16.21 -6.60 22.43
N GLU A 243 16.65 -5.48 23.01
CA GLU A 243 17.00 -5.41 24.44
C GLU A 243 15.79 -5.68 25.36
N TYR A 244 14.58 -5.39 24.87
CA TYR A 244 13.33 -5.75 25.56
C TYR A 244 12.85 -7.17 25.29
N GLY A 245 13.60 -7.95 24.46
CA GLY A 245 13.23 -9.30 24.04
C GLY A 245 12.25 -9.33 22.84
N ILE A 246 11.93 -8.18 22.25
CA ILE A 246 11.09 -8.08 21.05
C ILE A 246 11.97 -8.34 19.84
N GLN A 247 11.67 -9.38 19.05
CA GLN A 247 12.32 -9.59 17.77
C GLN A 247 11.87 -8.50 16.80
N CYS A 248 12.82 -7.72 16.28
CA CYS A 248 12.49 -6.59 15.43
C CYS A 248 13.32 -6.56 14.15
N LYS A 249 12.67 -6.30 13.03
CA LYS A 249 13.27 -6.12 11.71
C LYS A 249 12.80 -4.82 11.05
N GLU A 250 13.68 -4.24 10.26
CA GLU A 250 13.40 -3.14 9.36
C GLU A 250 13.35 -3.67 7.93
N PHE A 251 12.21 -3.51 7.25
CA PHE A 251 12.06 -3.88 5.84
C PHE A 251 12.62 -2.79 4.94
N GLY A 252 13.45 -3.17 3.98
CA GLY A 252 13.99 -2.25 2.98
C GLY A 252 14.68 -1.04 3.60
N PRO A 253 15.72 -1.21 4.47
CA PRO A 253 16.42 -0.09 5.07
C PRO A 253 16.92 0.86 3.99
N ILE A 254 16.71 2.16 4.20
CA ILE A 254 17.16 3.18 3.24
C ILE A 254 18.65 3.37 3.41
N VAL A 255 19.39 2.88 2.43
CA VAL A 255 20.85 3.02 2.35
C VAL A 255 21.21 3.94 1.20
N PRO A 256 22.35 4.69 1.29
CA PRO A 256 22.79 5.63 0.25
C PRO A 256 23.39 4.89 -0.96
N ILE A 257 22.68 3.90 -1.47
CA ILE A 257 23.06 3.13 -2.65
C ILE A 257 21.89 3.19 -3.64
N LEU A 258 22.20 3.46 -4.90
CA LEU A 258 21.21 3.35 -5.97
C LEU A 258 20.74 1.90 -6.07
N SER A 259 19.50 1.66 -5.66
CA SER A 259 18.86 0.35 -5.78
C SER A 259 17.40 0.52 -6.17
N THR A 260 16.99 -0.23 -7.17
CA THR A 260 15.58 -0.25 -7.61
C THR A 260 14.65 -0.84 -6.56
N SER A 261 15.15 -1.77 -5.72
CA SER A 261 14.37 -2.37 -4.64
C SER A 261 13.97 -1.38 -3.54
N GLN A 262 14.64 -0.23 -3.42
CA GLN A 262 14.22 0.82 -2.48
C GLN A 262 12.89 1.48 -2.84
N ASN A 263 12.41 1.31 -4.07
CA ASN A 263 11.11 1.81 -4.49
C ASN A 263 9.96 0.90 -4.04
N ASN A 264 10.25 -0.37 -3.76
CA ASN A 264 9.28 -1.34 -3.27
C ASN A 264 9.23 -1.25 -1.75
N ARG A 265 8.10 -0.81 -1.19
CA ARG A 265 7.90 -0.59 0.24
C ARG A 265 6.88 -1.56 0.79
N ASP A 266 7.04 -1.91 2.06
CA ASP A 266 6.05 -2.67 2.80
C ASP A 266 5.00 -1.73 3.37
N HIS A 267 3.89 -1.59 2.63
CA HIS A 267 2.79 -0.70 3.02
C HIS A 267 1.68 -1.42 3.77
N ARG A 268 1.87 -2.69 4.12
CA ARG A 268 0.89 -3.49 4.86
C ARG A 268 0.77 -3.03 6.32
N LYS A 269 -0.37 -3.29 6.93
CA LYS A 269 -0.65 -3.08 8.33
C LYS A 269 -1.31 -4.35 8.84
N ILE A 270 -0.52 -5.23 9.42
CA ILE A 270 -0.96 -6.53 9.91
C ILE A 270 -0.60 -6.65 11.40
N CYS A 271 -1.56 -7.08 12.19
CA CYS A 271 -1.30 -7.54 13.55
C CYS A 271 -1.98 -8.89 13.74
N VAL A 272 -1.24 -9.92 14.08
CA VAL A 272 -1.76 -11.27 14.38
C VAL A 272 -1.49 -11.59 15.83
N VAL A 273 -2.51 -12.09 16.52
CA VAL A 273 -2.42 -12.56 17.91
C VAL A 273 -2.78 -14.03 17.96
N ASP A 274 -1.85 -14.87 18.37
CA ASP A 274 -1.97 -16.32 18.58
C ASP A 274 -2.52 -17.10 17.36
N GLY A 275 -2.52 -16.52 16.16
CA GLY A 275 -3.19 -17.08 14.97
C GLY A 275 -4.72 -17.14 15.08
N LYS A 276 -5.31 -16.53 16.11
CA LYS A 276 -6.76 -16.51 16.38
C LYS A 276 -7.42 -15.22 15.93
N VAL A 277 -6.71 -14.10 16.03
CA VAL A 277 -7.18 -12.75 15.69
C VAL A 277 -6.17 -12.09 14.76
N ALA A 278 -6.66 -11.42 13.72
CA ALA A 278 -5.86 -10.56 12.86
C ALA A 278 -6.51 -9.19 12.69
N PHE A 279 -5.69 -8.14 12.58
CA PHE A 279 -6.11 -6.80 12.22
C PHE A 279 -5.42 -6.37 10.94
N THR A 280 -6.16 -5.69 10.06
CA THR A 280 -5.62 -4.99 8.90
C THR A 280 -6.41 -3.72 8.60
N GLY A 281 -6.02 -2.96 7.57
CA GLY A 281 -6.66 -1.72 7.13
C GLY A 281 -5.66 -0.61 6.86
N GLY A 282 -6.10 0.66 6.91
CA GLY A 282 -5.26 1.83 6.67
C GLY A 282 -4.50 2.34 7.88
N VAL A 283 -4.94 1.98 9.10
CA VAL A 283 -4.49 2.56 10.38
C VAL A 283 -3.10 2.08 10.77
N ASN A 284 -2.13 3.00 10.82
CA ASN A 284 -0.77 2.78 11.33
C ASN A 284 -0.66 3.01 12.85
N LEU A 285 0.56 2.88 13.40
CA LEU A 285 0.85 3.06 14.83
C LEU A 285 1.43 4.46 15.09
N ALA A 286 0.60 5.50 14.95
CA ALA A 286 0.96 6.88 15.28
C ALA A 286 -0.29 7.66 15.72
N ASP A 287 -0.08 8.73 16.47
CA ASP A 287 -1.14 9.47 17.19
C ASP A 287 -2.15 10.15 16.27
N GLU A 288 -1.77 10.53 15.04
CA GLU A 288 -2.68 11.11 14.06
C GLU A 288 -3.75 10.12 13.60
N TYR A 289 -3.47 8.82 13.55
CA TYR A 289 -4.43 7.81 13.11
C TYR A 289 -5.57 7.54 14.09
N ILE A 290 -5.44 8.01 15.34
CA ILE A 290 -6.49 7.96 16.37
C ILE A 290 -6.92 9.35 16.80
N ASN A 291 -6.75 10.38 15.96
CA ASN A 291 -7.13 11.76 16.22
C ASN A 291 -6.57 12.39 17.50
N LYS A 292 -5.59 11.74 18.13
CA LYS A 292 -4.92 12.27 19.33
C LYS A 292 -3.96 13.41 19.00
N LYS A 293 -3.51 13.47 17.75
CA LYS A 293 -2.71 14.55 17.17
C LYS A 293 -3.36 15.05 15.89
N VAL A 294 -3.83 16.28 15.90
CA VAL A 294 -4.39 16.91 14.70
C VAL A 294 -3.27 17.28 13.75
N ARG A 295 -3.33 16.75 12.52
CA ARG A 295 -2.34 17.01 11.48
C ARG A 295 -2.94 17.60 10.20
N PHE A 296 -4.05 17.03 9.72
CA PHE A 296 -4.76 17.46 8.51
C PHE A 296 -6.27 17.51 8.76
N GLY A 297 -6.68 18.15 9.86
CA GLY A 297 -8.05 18.08 10.35
C GLY A 297 -8.36 16.72 10.97
N HIS A 298 -9.60 16.29 10.92
CA HIS A 298 -10.04 14.98 11.38
C HIS A 298 -9.48 13.88 10.46
N TRP A 299 -8.80 12.89 11.06
CA TRP A 299 -8.24 11.76 10.35
C TRP A 299 -9.25 10.62 10.29
N LYS A 300 -9.79 10.37 9.10
CA LYS A 300 -10.74 9.30 8.83
C LYS A 300 -10.02 8.11 8.21
N ASP A 301 -9.76 7.09 9.01
CA ASP A 301 -9.13 5.84 8.54
C ASP A 301 -9.84 4.63 9.13
N THR A 302 -9.79 3.52 8.43
CA THR A 302 -10.57 2.33 8.73
C THR A 302 -9.69 1.11 8.99
N ALA A 303 -10.24 0.18 9.76
CA ALA A 303 -9.61 -1.11 9.99
C ALA A 303 -10.66 -2.22 10.08
N ILE A 304 -10.19 -3.45 9.98
CA ILE A 304 -10.99 -4.64 10.16
C ILE A 304 -10.26 -5.65 11.05
N LYS A 305 -10.98 -6.25 11.99
CA LYS A 305 -10.55 -7.40 12.78
C LYS A 305 -11.16 -8.66 12.17
N ILE A 306 -10.36 -9.68 12.02
CA ILE A 306 -10.75 -11.00 11.53
C ILE A 306 -10.50 -12.02 12.64
N GLU A 307 -11.46 -12.92 12.85
CA GLU A 307 -11.36 -14.06 13.76
C GLU A 307 -11.72 -15.35 13.02
N GLY A 308 -11.08 -16.44 13.36
CA GLY A 308 -11.28 -17.75 12.75
C GLY A 308 -10.25 -18.14 11.71
N ASP A 309 -10.58 -19.07 10.82
CA ASP A 309 -9.62 -19.74 9.93
C ASP A 309 -8.89 -18.75 8.97
N ALA A 310 -9.51 -17.64 8.61
CA ALA A 310 -8.92 -16.64 7.71
C ALA A 310 -7.68 -15.91 8.30
N VAL A 311 -7.51 -15.96 9.63
CA VAL A 311 -6.32 -15.41 10.30
C VAL A 311 -5.04 -16.09 9.82
N GLN A 312 -5.14 -17.34 9.37
CA GLN A 312 -4.01 -18.10 8.85
C GLN A 312 -3.34 -17.43 7.65
N SER A 313 -4.11 -16.85 6.73
CA SER A 313 -3.55 -16.12 5.60
C SER A 313 -2.68 -14.93 6.06
N PHE A 314 -3.13 -14.17 7.06
CA PHE A 314 -2.34 -13.08 7.62
C PHE A 314 -1.08 -13.56 8.34
N THR A 315 -1.18 -14.70 9.05
CA THR A 315 -0.03 -15.32 9.71
C THR A 315 1.03 -15.71 8.69
N MET A 316 0.63 -16.34 7.58
CA MET A 316 1.56 -16.75 6.52
C MET A 316 2.11 -15.54 5.75
N MET A 317 1.29 -14.52 5.45
CA MET A 317 1.76 -13.26 4.84
C MET A 317 2.87 -12.61 5.67
N PHE A 318 2.66 -12.48 6.99
CA PHE A 318 3.69 -11.96 7.90
C PHE A 318 4.95 -12.81 7.87
N LEU A 319 4.83 -14.13 8.00
CA LEU A 319 5.98 -15.03 8.04
C LEU A 319 6.76 -15.07 6.72
N GLN A 320 6.10 -14.97 5.57
CA GLN A 320 6.77 -14.83 4.28
C GLN A 320 7.68 -13.59 4.27
N MET A 321 7.16 -12.44 4.68
CA MET A 321 7.97 -11.21 4.72
C MET A 321 9.06 -11.25 5.79
N TRP A 322 8.74 -11.80 6.96
CA TRP A 322 9.72 -11.98 8.03
C TRP A 322 10.91 -12.83 7.59
N ASN A 323 10.64 -13.90 6.84
CA ASN A 323 11.64 -14.90 6.44
C ASN A 323 12.43 -14.53 5.16
N ILE A 324 12.18 -13.37 4.56
CA ILE A 324 12.99 -12.88 3.42
C ILE A 324 14.47 -12.88 3.76
N THR A 325 14.83 -12.42 4.95
CA THR A 325 16.22 -12.29 5.41
C THR A 325 16.70 -13.46 6.24
N GLU A 326 15.82 -14.39 6.61
CA GLU A 326 16.20 -15.57 7.39
C GLU A 326 16.87 -16.64 6.53
N ARG A 327 17.89 -17.26 7.12
CA ARG A 327 18.64 -18.35 6.47
C ARG A 327 18.19 -19.73 6.94
N GLN A 328 17.65 -19.80 8.17
CA GLN A 328 17.15 -21.04 8.75
C GLN A 328 15.70 -21.28 8.32
N PRO A 329 15.31 -22.53 8.06
CA PRO A 329 13.92 -22.87 7.81
C PRO A 329 13.04 -22.50 9.00
N GLU A 330 11.85 -21.94 8.72
CA GLU A 330 10.82 -21.68 9.72
C GLU A 330 9.97 -22.92 9.92
N ASP A 331 9.60 -23.22 11.16
CA ASP A 331 8.56 -24.22 11.44
C ASP A 331 7.18 -23.53 11.43
N TYR A 332 6.60 -23.46 10.25
CA TYR A 332 5.29 -22.82 10.04
C TYR A 332 4.16 -23.56 10.80
N ALA A 333 4.30 -24.87 11.04
CA ALA A 333 3.29 -25.65 11.76
C ALA A 333 3.09 -25.17 13.20
N LYS A 334 4.12 -24.60 13.81
CA LYS A 334 4.06 -24.00 15.15
C LYS A 334 3.00 -22.89 15.29
N TYR A 335 2.71 -22.19 14.19
CA TYR A 335 1.80 -21.03 14.16
C TYR A 335 0.40 -21.36 13.63
N LEU A 336 0.14 -22.65 13.38
CA LEU A 336 -1.20 -23.09 13.04
C LEU A 336 -2.08 -23.11 14.29
N THR A 337 -3.30 -22.67 14.14
CA THR A 337 -4.34 -22.87 15.17
C THR A 337 -5.19 -24.06 14.81
N GLU A 338 -5.69 -24.74 15.85
CA GLU A 338 -6.77 -25.71 15.65
C GLU A 338 -7.96 -24.99 15.01
N LYS A 339 -8.57 -25.62 14.00
CA LYS A 339 -9.75 -25.08 13.33
C LYS A 339 -10.79 -24.75 14.39
N GLN A 340 -11.24 -23.51 14.42
CA GLN A 340 -12.19 -23.04 15.42
C GLN A 340 -13.56 -23.69 15.13
N PRO A 341 -14.07 -24.55 16.04
CA PRO A 341 -15.42 -25.05 15.88
C PRO A 341 -16.42 -23.93 16.20
N GLY A 342 -17.36 -23.66 15.31
CA GLY A 342 -18.49 -22.82 15.66
C GLY A 342 -18.85 -21.68 14.72
N PHE A 343 -18.04 -21.34 13.73
CA PHE A 343 -18.44 -20.36 12.72
C PHE A 343 -19.37 -20.99 11.69
N SER A 344 -20.51 -20.38 11.46
CA SER A 344 -21.53 -20.85 10.53
C SER A 344 -21.29 -20.31 9.12
N ARG A 345 -21.59 -21.09 8.09
CA ARG A 345 -21.68 -20.61 6.70
C ARG A 345 -22.61 -19.40 6.51
N LYS A 346 -23.43 -19.08 7.50
CA LYS A 346 -24.27 -17.88 7.51
C LYS A 346 -23.46 -16.60 7.62
N ASP A 347 -22.19 -16.68 8.01
CA ASP A 347 -21.29 -15.54 8.19
C ASP A 347 -20.60 -15.11 6.89
N GLY A 348 -20.97 -15.70 5.74
CA GLY A 348 -20.45 -15.33 4.43
C GLY A 348 -19.05 -15.87 4.16
N TYR A 349 -18.30 -15.17 3.30
CA TYR A 349 -16.97 -15.58 2.83
C TYR A 349 -15.97 -14.45 3.02
N ILE A 350 -14.75 -14.82 3.45
CA ILE A 350 -13.64 -13.90 3.68
C ILE A 350 -12.42 -14.44 2.94
N ILE A 351 -11.77 -13.58 2.15
CA ILE A 351 -10.54 -13.88 1.43
C ILE A 351 -9.52 -12.79 1.77
N PRO A 352 -8.65 -13.02 2.76
CA PRO A 352 -7.48 -12.16 2.92
C PRO A 352 -6.55 -12.37 1.73
N TYR A 353 -6.02 -11.29 1.18
CA TYR A 353 -5.09 -11.36 0.06
C TYR A 353 -3.94 -10.38 0.24
N GLY A 354 -2.77 -10.74 -0.25
CA GLY A 354 -1.62 -9.88 -0.37
C GLY A 354 -1.44 -9.45 -1.81
N ASP A 355 -0.78 -8.32 -2.01
CA ASP A 355 -0.30 -7.84 -3.29
C ASP A 355 1.21 -7.68 -3.24
N SER A 356 1.91 -8.06 -4.29
CA SER A 356 3.37 -8.07 -4.35
C SER A 356 3.85 -7.52 -5.69
N PRO A 357 4.82 -6.61 -5.71
CA PRO A 357 5.36 -6.11 -6.97
C PRO A 357 6.22 -7.14 -7.74
N PHE A 358 6.28 -8.41 -7.29
CA PHE A 358 7.19 -9.43 -7.82
C PHE A 358 6.52 -10.71 -8.32
N ASP A 359 5.21 -10.85 -8.19
CA ASP A 359 4.45 -12.02 -8.66
C ASP A 359 3.83 -11.85 -10.05
N HIS A 360 4.01 -10.67 -10.66
CA HIS A 360 3.48 -10.30 -11.97
C HIS A 360 1.95 -10.19 -12.06
N GLU A 361 1.27 -10.18 -10.93
CA GLU A 361 -0.17 -9.96 -10.80
C GLU A 361 -0.43 -8.69 -10.02
N ASN A 362 -1.39 -7.87 -10.46
CA ASN A 362 -1.82 -6.67 -9.73
C ASN A 362 -3.07 -7.02 -8.92
N VAL A 363 -2.88 -7.81 -7.87
CA VAL A 363 -3.98 -8.46 -7.12
C VAL A 363 -4.99 -7.46 -6.58
N GLY A 364 -4.52 -6.34 -6.04
CA GLY A 364 -5.38 -5.30 -5.51
C GLY A 364 -6.24 -4.65 -6.60
N GLU A 365 -5.65 -4.37 -7.74
CA GLU A 365 -6.34 -3.80 -8.89
C GLU A 365 -7.38 -4.76 -9.47
N GLU A 366 -7.04 -6.05 -9.59
CA GLU A 366 -7.95 -7.09 -10.06
C GLU A 366 -9.16 -7.27 -9.13
N VAL A 367 -8.97 -7.17 -7.81
CA VAL A 367 -10.09 -7.17 -6.85
C VAL A 367 -10.98 -5.95 -7.06
N TYR A 368 -10.43 -4.77 -7.31
CA TYR A 368 -11.19 -3.56 -7.58
C TYR A 368 -11.94 -3.65 -8.91
N PHE A 369 -11.31 -4.14 -9.98
CA PHE A 369 -11.98 -4.41 -11.25
C PHE A 369 -13.09 -5.45 -11.10
N HIS A 370 -12.86 -6.48 -10.31
CA HIS A 370 -13.89 -7.48 -10.05
C HIS A 370 -15.15 -6.84 -9.43
N ILE A 371 -14.99 -6.00 -8.41
CA ILE A 371 -16.11 -5.30 -7.76
C ILE A 371 -16.83 -4.39 -8.76
N LEU A 372 -16.10 -3.54 -9.50
CA LEU A 372 -16.66 -2.62 -10.49
C LEU A 372 -17.41 -3.33 -11.62
N ASN A 373 -16.84 -4.42 -12.14
CA ASN A 373 -17.42 -5.15 -13.27
C ASN A 373 -18.65 -5.99 -12.90
N HIS A 374 -18.84 -6.29 -11.63
CA HIS A 374 -19.94 -7.17 -11.17
C HIS A 374 -20.95 -6.46 -10.26
N ALA A 375 -20.79 -5.18 -10.02
CA ALA A 375 -21.78 -4.36 -9.33
C ALA A 375 -23.11 -4.32 -10.09
N LYS A 376 -24.21 -4.22 -9.34
CA LYS A 376 -25.59 -4.20 -9.89
C LYS A 376 -26.33 -2.91 -9.57
N LYS A 377 -25.98 -2.27 -8.45
CA LYS A 377 -26.65 -1.06 -7.96
C LYS A 377 -25.66 0.06 -7.74
N TYR A 378 -24.62 -0.19 -6.95
CA TYR A 378 -23.65 0.82 -6.56
C TYR A 378 -22.27 0.26 -6.30
N VAL A 379 -21.27 1.13 -6.43
CA VAL A 379 -19.92 0.96 -5.89
C VAL A 379 -19.51 2.24 -5.16
N HIS A 380 -19.26 2.13 -3.88
CA HIS A 380 -18.87 3.24 -3.01
C HIS A 380 -17.42 3.06 -2.57
N ILE A 381 -16.62 4.13 -2.71
CA ILE A 381 -15.17 4.08 -2.57
C ILE A 381 -14.70 5.16 -1.60
N MET A 382 -13.85 4.80 -0.65
CA MET A 382 -13.06 5.76 0.13
C MET A 382 -11.58 5.54 -0.15
N THR A 383 -10.86 6.58 -0.57
CA THR A 383 -9.42 6.51 -0.86
C THR A 383 -8.72 7.84 -0.60
N PRO A 384 -7.48 7.84 -0.08
CA PRO A 384 -6.72 9.08 0.12
C PRO A 384 -6.16 9.68 -1.16
N TYR A 385 -5.92 8.84 -2.17
CA TYR A 385 -5.31 9.22 -3.43
C TYR A 385 -6.14 8.69 -4.60
N LEU A 386 -6.14 9.45 -5.69
CA LEU A 386 -6.84 9.10 -6.94
C LEU A 386 -5.89 9.41 -8.10
N ILE A 387 -4.96 8.50 -8.33
CA ILE A 387 -3.92 8.63 -9.36
C ILE A 387 -4.01 7.38 -10.25
N LEU A 388 -4.93 7.45 -11.20
CA LEU A 388 -5.44 6.31 -11.94
C LEU A 388 -4.70 6.09 -13.27
N ASP A 389 -4.62 4.85 -13.68
CA ASP A 389 -4.35 4.47 -15.05
C ASP A 389 -5.63 4.50 -15.90
N ASN A 390 -5.50 4.25 -17.19
CA ASN A 390 -6.63 4.31 -18.11
C ASN A 390 -7.62 3.18 -17.87
N GLU A 391 -7.14 2.01 -17.49
CA GLU A 391 -7.94 0.82 -17.22
C GLU A 391 -8.91 1.06 -16.06
N MET A 392 -8.44 1.69 -14.98
CA MET A 392 -9.27 2.03 -13.83
C MET A 392 -10.27 3.16 -14.15
N ILE A 393 -9.85 4.19 -14.91
CA ILE A 393 -10.75 5.25 -15.37
C ILE A 393 -11.88 4.64 -16.22
N ASP A 394 -11.54 3.74 -17.15
CA ASP A 394 -12.51 3.06 -18.00
C ASP A 394 -13.45 2.17 -17.19
N ALA A 395 -12.95 1.45 -16.19
CA ALA A 395 -13.79 0.60 -15.33
C ALA A 395 -14.80 1.43 -14.53
N LEU A 396 -14.35 2.51 -13.87
CA LEU A 396 -15.19 3.42 -13.10
C LEU A 396 -16.27 4.09 -13.97
N THR A 397 -15.87 4.67 -15.11
CA THR A 397 -16.80 5.36 -16.00
C THR A 397 -17.74 4.42 -16.72
N ARG A 398 -17.31 3.20 -17.07
CA ARG A 398 -18.14 2.17 -17.68
C ARG A 398 -19.22 1.70 -16.71
N ALA A 399 -18.87 1.46 -15.44
CA ALA A 399 -19.84 1.11 -14.42
C ALA A 399 -20.90 2.22 -14.28
N ALA A 400 -20.48 3.49 -14.15
CA ALA A 400 -21.38 4.62 -14.02
C ALA A 400 -22.28 4.82 -15.26
N LYS A 401 -21.72 4.76 -16.49
CA LYS A 401 -22.48 4.81 -17.74
C LYS A 401 -23.44 3.64 -17.90
N GLY A 402 -23.13 2.50 -17.30
CA GLY A 402 -23.99 1.31 -17.23
C GLY A 402 -25.16 1.42 -16.25
N GLY A 403 -25.30 2.55 -15.55
CA GLY A 403 -26.36 2.81 -14.58
C GLY A 403 -26.04 2.39 -13.15
N ILE A 404 -24.77 2.04 -12.84
CA ILE A 404 -24.31 1.78 -11.49
C ILE A 404 -23.99 3.12 -10.81
N GLU A 405 -24.46 3.34 -9.60
CA GLU A 405 -24.06 4.49 -8.79
C GLU A 405 -22.61 4.32 -8.34
N VAL A 406 -21.70 5.17 -8.85
CA VAL A 406 -20.28 5.14 -8.47
C VAL A 406 -19.94 6.42 -7.72
N GLN A 407 -19.65 6.30 -6.42
CA GLN A 407 -19.35 7.43 -5.55
C GLN A 407 -17.95 7.25 -4.93
N ILE A 408 -17.15 8.32 -4.97
CA ILE A 408 -15.76 8.33 -4.45
C ILE A 408 -15.63 9.45 -3.42
N ILE A 409 -15.24 9.09 -2.20
CA ILE A 409 -14.90 10.06 -1.14
C ILE A 409 -13.39 10.25 -1.10
N MET A 410 -12.96 11.50 -1.26
CA MET A 410 -11.58 11.97 -1.25
C MET A 410 -11.32 12.90 -0.06
N PRO A 411 -10.06 13.11 0.35
CA PRO A 411 -9.73 14.13 1.34
C PRO A 411 -10.04 15.54 0.83
N HIS A 412 -10.51 16.42 1.72
CA HIS A 412 -10.59 17.86 1.45
C HIS A 412 -9.27 18.56 1.83
N ILE A 413 -8.67 18.16 2.94
CA ILE A 413 -7.37 18.67 3.41
C ILE A 413 -6.29 17.63 3.06
N PRO A 414 -5.40 17.88 2.09
CA PRO A 414 -4.42 16.88 1.65
C PRO A 414 -3.21 16.80 2.58
N ASP A 415 -2.63 15.60 2.70
CA ASP A 415 -1.31 15.38 3.31
C ASP A 415 -0.16 15.74 2.36
N LYS A 416 -0.38 15.54 1.04
CA LYS A 416 0.59 15.81 -0.03
C LYS A 416 -0.06 16.68 -1.11
N PRO A 417 0.27 17.98 -1.16
CA PRO A 417 -0.35 18.90 -2.13
C PRO A 417 -0.22 18.45 -3.59
N TYR A 418 0.94 17.89 -3.98
CA TYR A 418 1.15 17.44 -5.35
C TYR A 418 0.20 16.28 -5.75
N ALA A 419 0.01 15.30 -4.85
CA ALA A 419 -0.91 14.18 -5.10
C ALA A 419 -2.37 14.66 -5.21
N PHE A 420 -2.75 15.66 -4.43
CA PHE A 420 -4.07 16.28 -4.49
C PHE A 420 -4.31 17.04 -5.79
N TYR A 421 -3.34 17.84 -6.24
CA TYR A 421 -3.46 18.53 -7.53
C TYR A 421 -3.47 17.54 -8.70
N LEU A 422 -2.71 16.47 -8.61
CA LEU A 422 -2.71 15.39 -9.59
C LEU A 422 -4.07 14.67 -9.62
N ALA A 423 -4.62 14.28 -8.46
CA ALA A 423 -5.94 13.66 -8.35
C ALA A 423 -7.03 14.51 -9.02
N LYS A 424 -6.97 15.83 -8.84
CA LYS A 424 -7.93 16.76 -9.45
C LYS A 424 -7.89 16.81 -10.99
N THR A 425 -6.87 16.26 -11.63
CA THR A 425 -6.82 16.17 -13.12
C THR A 425 -7.73 15.07 -13.67
N TYR A 426 -8.07 14.08 -12.85
CA TYR A 426 -8.98 12.98 -13.23
C TYR A 426 -10.46 13.33 -13.01
N TYR A 427 -10.76 14.35 -12.20
CA TYR A 427 -12.14 14.68 -11.81
C TYR A 427 -13.04 15.02 -13.00
N GLU A 428 -12.54 15.80 -13.99
CA GLU A 428 -13.34 16.19 -15.15
C GLU A 428 -13.79 14.99 -15.97
N GLU A 429 -12.89 14.05 -16.22
CA GLU A 429 -13.14 12.83 -16.98
C GLU A 429 -14.10 11.89 -16.25
N LEU A 430 -13.86 11.67 -14.96
CA LEU A 430 -14.70 10.80 -14.12
C LEU A 430 -16.12 11.36 -13.97
N ILE A 431 -16.26 12.67 -13.68
CA ILE A 431 -17.58 13.30 -13.52
C ILE A 431 -18.33 13.34 -14.86
N ALA A 432 -17.64 13.59 -15.98
CA ALA A 432 -18.24 13.51 -17.31
C ALA A 432 -18.69 12.08 -17.64
N GLY A 433 -18.00 11.07 -17.09
CA GLY A 433 -18.35 9.65 -17.18
C GLY A 433 -19.49 9.21 -16.27
N GLY A 434 -20.01 10.08 -15.40
CA GLY A 434 -21.12 9.78 -14.49
C GLY A 434 -20.69 9.37 -13.07
N VAL A 435 -19.39 9.38 -12.77
CA VAL A 435 -18.86 9.12 -11.41
C VAL A 435 -19.09 10.35 -10.53
N GLU A 436 -19.55 10.15 -9.32
CA GLU A 436 -19.72 11.22 -8.33
C GLU A 436 -18.51 11.29 -7.39
N ILE A 437 -17.94 12.48 -7.25
CA ILE A 437 -16.78 12.72 -6.38
C ILE A 437 -17.16 13.64 -5.24
N TYR A 438 -16.76 13.27 -4.03
CA TYR A 438 -17.03 13.99 -2.80
C TYR A 438 -15.73 14.25 -2.05
N GLU A 439 -15.59 15.44 -1.47
CA GLU A 439 -14.44 15.81 -0.63
C GLU A 439 -14.87 15.88 0.85
N TYR A 440 -14.23 15.11 1.71
CA TYR A 440 -14.50 15.04 3.15
C TYR A 440 -14.06 16.31 3.87
N THR A 441 -15.00 17.21 4.15
CA THR A 441 -14.71 18.56 4.66
C THR A 441 -14.08 18.62 6.04
N PRO A 442 -14.31 17.67 6.99
CA PRO A 442 -13.65 17.74 8.29
C PRO A 442 -12.14 17.52 8.27
N GLY A 443 -11.58 16.91 7.19
CA GLY A 443 -10.16 16.66 7.17
C GLY A 443 -9.65 15.70 6.09
N PHE A 444 -8.88 14.71 6.51
CA PHE A 444 -8.17 13.77 5.67
C PHE A 444 -8.77 12.36 5.74
N VAL A 445 -9.32 11.88 4.63
CA VAL A 445 -9.73 10.48 4.48
C VAL A 445 -8.52 9.66 4.09
N HIS A 446 -8.16 8.68 4.92
CA HIS A 446 -7.07 7.73 4.66
C HIS A 446 -7.58 6.29 4.55
N ALA A 447 -8.89 6.07 4.58
CA ALA A 447 -9.51 4.76 4.36
C ALA A 447 -9.24 4.23 2.94
N LYS A 448 -9.16 2.91 2.78
CA LYS A 448 -9.08 2.21 1.51
C LYS A 448 -10.15 1.13 1.52
N VAL A 449 -11.31 1.52 1.02
CA VAL A 449 -12.54 0.72 1.11
C VAL A 449 -13.30 0.80 -0.21
N PHE A 450 -13.75 -0.36 -0.66
CA PHE A 450 -14.80 -0.49 -1.67
C PHE A 450 -15.95 -1.27 -1.06
N THR A 451 -17.18 -0.80 -1.26
CA THR A 451 -18.39 -1.53 -0.90
C THR A 451 -19.38 -1.51 -2.05
N SER A 452 -20.10 -2.59 -2.24
CA SER A 452 -21.03 -2.78 -3.37
C SER A 452 -22.21 -3.65 -2.98
N ASP A 453 -23.39 -3.21 -3.39
CA ASP A 453 -24.63 -4.00 -3.42
C ASP A 453 -25.05 -4.62 -2.08
N ASP A 454 -24.62 -4.11 -0.93
CA ASP A 454 -24.84 -4.62 0.44
C ASP A 454 -24.31 -6.05 0.68
N ASP A 455 -23.57 -6.63 -0.27
CA ASP A 455 -23.11 -8.02 -0.16
C ASP A 455 -21.62 -8.22 -0.42
N THR A 456 -20.93 -7.20 -0.94
CA THR A 456 -19.51 -7.29 -1.33
C THR A 456 -18.75 -6.08 -0.81
N ALA A 457 -17.56 -6.30 -0.24
CA ALA A 457 -16.66 -5.22 0.15
C ALA A 457 -15.19 -5.66 0.11
N THR A 458 -14.28 -4.70 0.07
CA THR A 458 -12.87 -4.91 0.42
C THR A 458 -12.37 -3.78 1.31
N VAL A 459 -11.55 -4.16 2.31
CA VAL A 459 -10.90 -3.24 3.26
C VAL A 459 -9.43 -3.63 3.33
N GLY A 460 -8.53 -2.67 3.22
CA GLY A 460 -7.10 -2.98 3.24
C GLY A 460 -6.19 -1.77 3.30
N SER A 461 -4.98 -1.97 2.81
CA SER A 461 -3.95 -0.95 2.75
C SER A 461 -3.79 -0.30 1.36
N ILE A 462 -4.46 -0.83 0.32
CA ILE A 462 -4.26 -0.54 -1.11
C ILE A 462 -4.95 0.77 -1.51
N ASN A 463 -4.18 1.80 -1.83
CA ASN A 463 -4.69 3.06 -2.36
C ASN A 463 -5.00 2.95 -3.86
N LEU A 464 -5.80 3.88 -4.40
CA LEU A 464 -5.95 4.08 -5.84
C LEU A 464 -4.83 4.98 -6.39
N ASP A 465 -3.60 4.49 -6.33
CA ASP A 465 -2.43 5.14 -6.92
C ASP A 465 -1.42 4.10 -7.45
N TYR A 466 -0.55 4.53 -8.37
CA TYR A 466 0.44 3.64 -9.00
C TYR A 466 1.38 2.95 -8.02
N ARG A 467 1.72 3.59 -6.88
CA ARG A 467 2.59 2.96 -5.91
C ARG A 467 1.94 1.77 -5.23
N SER A 468 0.70 1.94 -4.79
CA SER A 468 -0.04 0.86 -4.14
C SER A 468 -0.39 -0.26 -5.12
N LEU A 469 -0.78 0.08 -6.36
CA LEU A 469 -1.22 -0.91 -7.34
C LEU A 469 -0.09 -1.67 -8.04
N TYR A 470 1.16 -1.11 -8.07
CA TYR A 470 2.24 -1.69 -8.88
C TYR A 470 3.59 -1.84 -8.17
N LEU A 471 3.83 -1.13 -7.07
CA LEU A 471 5.19 -1.02 -6.51
C LEU A 471 5.32 -1.46 -5.05
N HIS A 472 4.25 -1.40 -4.27
CA HIS A 472 4.30 -1.72 -2.85
C HIS A 472 3.85 -3.15 -2.55
N PHE A 473 4.29 -3.67 -1.41
CA PHE A 473 3.61 -4.78 -0.77
C PHE A 473 2.39 -4.24 -0.05
N GLU A 474 1.24 -4.79 -0.38
CA GLU A 474 -0.04 -4.39 0.16
C GLU A 474 -0.83 -5.61 0.65
N CYS A 475 -1.93 -5.38 1.36
CA CYS A 475 -2.87 -6.44 1.70
C CYS A 475 -4.30 -5.89 1.83
N GLY A 476 -5.24 -6.78 1.65
CA GLY A 476 -6.66 -6.50 1.83
C GLY A 476 -7.45 -7.74 2.23
N VAL A 477 -8.72 -7.52 2.49
CA VAL A 477 -9.70 -8.56 2.76
C VAL A 477 -10.86 -8.37 1.81
N PHE A 478 -11.07 -9.30 0.91
CA PHE A 478 -12.30 -9.38 0.13
C PHE A 478 -13.37 -10.11 0.94
N ILE A 479 -14.56 -9.53 1.00
CA ILE A 479 -15.66 -9.95 1.87
C ILE A 479 -16.92 -10.11 1.00
N TYR A 480 -17.54 -11.28 1.11
CA TYR A 480 -18.76 -11.56 0.37
C TYR A 480 -19.84 -12.17 1.26
N ARG A 481 -21.04 -11.57 1.24
CA ARG A 481 -22.22 -11.98 2.02
C ARG A 481 -22.00 -12.05 3.53
N ASN A 482 -21.02 -11.34 4.05
CA ASN A 482 -20.80 -11.22 5.48
C ASN A 482 -21.59 -10.01 6.01
N PRO A 483 -22.20 -10.11 7.20
CA PRO A 483 -22.96 -9.00 7.80
C PRO A 483 -22.17 -7.68 7.91
N VAL A 484 -20.85 -7.76 8.08
CA VAL A 484 -19.97 -6.58 8.20
C VAL A 484 -20.00 -5.66 6.97
N VAL A 485 -20.41 -6.16 5.80
CA VAL A 485 -20.54 -5.32 4.59
C VAL A 485 -21.53 -4.18 4.81
N ARG A 486 -22.59 -4.42 5.57
CA ARG A 486 -23.57 -3.38 5.92
C ARG A 486 -23.02 -2.34 6.88
N ASP A 487 -22.14 -2.74 7.78
CA ASP A 487 -21.46 -1.80 8.68
C ASP A 487 -20.50 -0.89 7.90
N ILE A 488 -19.80 -1.46 6.90
CA ILE A 488 -18.93 -0.71 5.99
C ILE A 488 -19.74 0.28 5.16
N GLU A 489 -20.88 -0.15 4.60
CA GLU A 489 -21.76 0.73 3.82
C GLU A 489 -22.36 1.83 4.70
N LYS A 490 -22.79 1.51 5.90
CA LYS A 490 -23.30 2.49 6.86
C LYS A 490 -22.25 3.57 7.16
N ASP A 491 -20.99 3.18 7.41
CA ASP A 491 -19.90 4.12 7.64
C ASP A 491 -19.62 4.99 6.40
N PHE A 492 -19.72 4.42 5.19
CA PHE A 492 -19.61 5.20 3.97
C PHE A 492 -20.68 6.30 3.92
N GLN A 493 -21.96 5.98 4.17
CA GLN A 493 -23.06 6.93 4.14
C GLN A 493 -22.93 8.00 5.25
N GLU A 494 -22.52 7.63 6.45
CA GLU A 494 -22.27 8.57 7.55
C GLU A 494 -21.08 9.50 7.25
N THR A 495 -20.10 9.03 6.50
CA THR A 495 -18.96 9.82 6.04
C THR A 495 -19.38 10.74 4.89
N LEU A 496 -20.15 10.24 3.92
CA LEU A 496 -20.69 10.99 2.78
C LEU A 496 -21.52 12.21 3.24
N ALA A 497 -22.29 12.06 4.30
CA ALA A 497 -23.08 13.16 4.88
C ALA A 497 -22.23 14.34 5.39
N LYS A 498 -20.91 14.13 5.58
CA LYS A 498 -19.94 15.16 5.99
C LYS A 498 -19.09 15.67 4.83
N CYS A 499 -19.43 15.29 3.61
CA CYS A 499 -18.67 15.63 2.41
C CYS A 499 -19.34 16.71 1.59
N GLN A 500 -18.54 17.43 0.82
CA GLN A 500 -19.00 18.32 -0.23
C GLN A 500 -18.89 17.62 -1.59
N LYS A 501 -20.00 17.61 -2.35
CA LYS A 501 -19.98 17.08 -3.72
C LYS A 501 -19.21 18.03 -4.63
N VAL A 502 -18.28 17.48 -5.40
CA VAL A 502 -17.51 18.23 -6.40
C VAL A 502 -18.35 18.36 -7.67
N THR A 503 -18.51 19.59 -8.15
CA THR A 503 -19.27 19.87 -9.36
C THR A 503 -18.37 20.07 -10.58
N MET A 504 -18.93 19.78 -11.77
CA MET A 504 -18.23 20.04 -13.06
C MET A 504 -17.86 21.53 -13.19
N THR A 505 -18.71 22.43 -12.70
CA THR A 505 -18.45 23.88 -12.73
C THR A 505 -17.23 24.25 -11.90
N GLU A 506 -17.09 23.71 -10.70
CA GLU A 506 -15.89 23.92 -9.86
C GLU A 506 -14.63 23.38 -10.53
N VAL A 507 -14.69 22.20 -11.15
CA VAL A 507 -13.56 21.62 -11.87
C VAL A 507 -13.11 22.49 -13.03
N ARG A 508 -14.06 23.01 -13.82
CA ARG A 508 -13.78 23.85 -15.00
C ARG A 508 -13.29 25.25 -14.64
N ASN A 509 -13.73 25.79 -13.50
CA ASN A 509 -13.35 27.14 -13.04
C ASN A 509 -12.01 27.20 -12.30
N ARG A 510 -11.28 26.07 -12.17
CA ARG A 510 -9.91 26.09 -11.58
C ARG A 510 -8.96 26.94 -12.41
N SER A 511 -7.99 27.56 -11.72
CA SER A 511 -7.00 28.40 -12.39
C SER A 511 -6.21 27.61 -13.45
N THR A 512 -5.88 28.25 -14.56
CA THR A 512 -5.10 27.66 -15.65
C THR A 512 -3.75 27.14 -15.18
N PHE A 513 -3.11 27.85 -14.23
CA PHE A 513 -1.85 27.39 -13.65
C PHE A 513 -1.99 26.04 -12.94
N VAL A 514 -3.03 25.85 -12.10
CA VAL A 514 -3.29 24.59 -11.42
C VAL A 514 -3.55 23.45 -12.41
N LYS A 515 -4.27 23.72 -13.49
CA LYS A 515 -4.53 22.75 -14.56
C LYS A 515 -3.23 22.32 -15.26
N ILE A 516 -2.40 23.28 -15.68
CA ILE A 516 -1.10 22.98 -16.33
C ILE A 516 -0.19 22.21 -15.37
N TYR A 517 -0.07 22.65 -14.11
CA TYR A 517 0.74 21.97 -13.09
C TYR A 517 0.30 20.52 -12.91
N GLY A 518 -1.00 20.29 -12.77
CA GLY A 518 -1.56 18.93 -12.66
C GLY A 518 -1.26 18.07 -13.91
N GLN A 519 -1.39 18.62 -15.13
CA GLN A 519 -1.08 17.90 -16.36
C GLN A 519 0.42 17.53 -16.46
N VAL A 520 1.32 18.39 -16.00
CA VAL A 520 2.75 18.07 -15.94
C VAL A 520 3.00 16.94 -14.93
N LEU A 521 2.35 16.99 -13.75
CA LEU A 521 2.44 15.91 -12.77
C LEU A 521 1.91 14.58 -13.33
N ARG A 522 0.83 14.61 -14.16
CA ARG A 522 0.26 13.39 -14.79
C ARG A 522 1.27 12.66 -15.67
N ILE A 523 2.20 13.37 -16.31
CA ILE A 523 3.25 12.76 -17.14
C ILE A 523 4.20 11.90 -16.30
N VAL A 524 4.51 12.33 -15.08
CA VAL A 524 5.46 11.65 -14.20
C VAL A 524 4.77 10.78 -13.12
N ALA A 525 3.45 10.78 -13.09
CA ALA A 525 2.64 10.06 -12.10
C ALA A 525 3.02 8.57 -11.94
N PRO A 526 3.30 7.80 -13.02
CA PRO A 526 3.69 6.41 -12.89
C PRO A 526 5.04 6.21 -12.17
N LEU A 527 5.88 7.24 -12.08
CA LEU A 527 7.19 7.18 -11.43
C LEU A 527 7.17 7.77 -10.00
N MET A 528 6.03 8.30 -9.55
CA MET A 528 5.89 9.04 -8.27
C MET A 528 5.66 8.13 -7.06
#